data_9530336d1b9ec1c08c152aebf21aaf55
#
_entry.id   9530336d1b9ec1c08c152aebf21aaf55
#
_cell.length_a   1.000
_cell.length_b   1.000
_cell.length_c   1.000
_cell.angle_alpha   90.00
_cell.angle_beta   90.00
_cell.angle_gamma   90.00
#
_symmetry.space_group_name_H-M   'P 1'
#
loop_
_entity.id
_entity.type
_entity.pdbx_description
1 polymer ?
#
loop_
_entity_poly.entity_id
_entity_poly.type
_entity_poly.pdbx_seq_one_letter_code
_entity_poly.pdbx_strand_id
1 'polypeptide(L)'
;KAFIQTNKSLSQQPRFEDWKVIKAQHLVAGKISGSNGKISVEFRLYDVFQQKQLVGRKYETNEKNWRRISHIISDSVFKNITGEGGYFDTRIVYVAETGPKERKQKRLAIMDQDQANHRFLTDGSYLVLTPRFSPNSQKITFMSYVKANSPRVFIFDIETGQQEIV
;
A
#
# COMPACT_ATOMS: atom_id res chain seq x y z
N LYS A 1 8.97 29.80 15.66
CA LYS A 1 9.83 28.61 15.88
C LYS A 1 9.33 27.85 17.10
N ALA A 2 8.76 26.69 16.83
CA ALA A 2 8.45 25.53 17.68
C ALA A 2 8.00 25.79 19.13
N PHE A 3 6.73 26.12 19.29
CA PHE A 3 6.03 25.97 20.58
C PHE A 3 5.69 24.49 20.87
N ILE A 4 5.92 23.59 19.91
CA ILE A 4 5.61 22.17 20.04
C ILE A 4 6.84 21.48 20.64
N GLN A 5 6.73 21.06 21.89
CA GLN A 5 7.73 20.19 22.51
C GLN A 5 7.53 18.76 22.01
N THR A 6 8.56 18.21 21.37
CA THR A 6 8.55 16.82 20.96
C THR A 6 8.63 15.93 22.21
N ASN A 7 7.64 15.10 22.44
CA ASN A 7 7.68 14.11 23.53
C ASN A 7 8.86 13.16 23.31
N LYS A 8 9.71 13.02 24.33
CA LYS A 8 10.86 12.10 24.29
C LYS A 8 10.46 10.62 24.27
N SER A 9 9.23 10.31 24.60
CA SER A 9 8.71 8.94 24.62
C SER A 9 7.25 8.88 24.19
N LEU A 10 6.87 7.85 23.41
CA LEU A 10 5.47 7.56 23.10
C LEU A 10 4.62 7.17 24.30
N SER A 11 5.24 6.81 25.44
CA SER A 11 4.51 6.49 26.68
C SER A 11 3.90 7.73 27.34
N GLN A 12 4.36 8.93 27.01
CA GLN A 12 3.80 10.17 27.53
C GLN A 12 2.69 10.67 26.61
N GLN A 13 1.61 11.16 27.21
CA GLN A 13 0.57 11.86 26.46
C GLN A 13 1.11 13.14 25.83
N PRO A 14 0.68 13.44 24.58
CA PRO A 14 1.02 14.72 23.96
C PRO A 14 0.46 15.89 24.78
N ARG A 15 1.13 17.03 24.70
CA ARG A 15 0.58 18.30 25.21
C ARG A 15 -0.44 18.82 24.21
N PHE A 16 -1.68 18.40 24.38
CA PHE A 16 -2.76 18.69 23.42
C PHE A 16 -2.98 20.19 23.21
N GLU A 17 -2.74 21.00 24.22
CA GLU A 17 -2.89 22.47 24.13
C GLU A 17 -1.98 23.09 23.04
N ASP A 18 -0.75 22.58 22.89
CA ASP A 18 0.17 23.06 21.86
C ASP A 18 -0.39 22.82 20.45
N TRP A 19 -1.09 21.70 20.27
CA TRP A 19 -1.69 21.29 18.98
C TRP A 19 -3.01 22.01 18.70
N LYS A 20 -3.78 22.35 19.75
CA LYS A 20 -5.00 23.17 19.64
C LYS A 20 -4.69 24.58 19.11
N VAL A 21 -3.57 25.17 19.51
CA VAL A 21 -3.15 26.49 19.04
C VAL A 21 -3.04 26.55 17.51
N ILE A 22 -2.54 25.50 16.89
CA ILE A 22 -2.44 25.40 15.43
C ILE A 22 -3.69 24.77 14.78
N LYS A 23 -4.78 24.59 15.56
CA LYS A 23 -6.06 24.02 15.10
C LYS A 23 -5.94 22.60 14.52
N ALA A 24 -4.95 21.82 14.97
CA ALA A 24 -4.84 20.42 14.59
C ALA A 24 -6.01 19.63 15.22
N GLN A 25 -6.76 18.90 14.40
CA GLN A 25 -7.85 18.05 14.87
C GLN A 25 -7.34 16.70 15.36
N HIS A 26 -6.38 16.14 14.64
CA HIS A 26 -5.78 14.84 14.93
C HIS A 26 -4.27 14.94 14.97
N LEU A 27 -3.67 14.09 15.79
CA LEU A 27 -2.22 13.98 15.94
C LEU A 27 -1.80 12.52 15.79
N VAL A 28 -0.88 12.27 14.86
CA VAL A 28 -0.19 10.99 14.76
C VAL A 28 1.19 11.13 15.37
N ALA A 29 1.48 10.31 16.36
CA ALA A 29 2.80 10.19 16.96
C ALA A 29 3.35 8.78 16.73
N GLY A 30 4.63 8.64 16.40
CA GLY A 30 5.23 7.34 16.11
C GLY A 30 6.67 7.24 16.56
N LYS A 31 7.12 5.99 16.72
CA LYS A 31 8.51 5.63 16.99
C LYS A 31 8.92 4.51 16.05
N ILE A 32 10.08 4.67 15.43
CA ILE A 32 10.69 3.63 14.61
C ILE A 32 11.99 3.21 15.31
N SER A 33 12.18 1.91 15.44
CA SER A 33 13.42 1.31 15.90
C SER A 33 13.78 0.14 15.01
N GLY A 34 15.06 -0.06 14.74
CA GLY A 34 15.53 -1.14 13.89
C GLY A 34 16.78 -1.78 14.44
N SER A 35 16.91 -3.10 14.23
CA SER A 35 18.08 -3.89 14.57
C SER A 35 18.10 -5.15 13.71
N ASN A 36 19.29 -5.53 13.23
CA ASN A 36 19.52 -6.79 12.52
C ASN A 36 18.56 -7.04 11.33
N GLY A 37 18.30 -6.00 10.52
CA GLY A 37 17.41 -6.10 9.34
C GLY A 37 15.90 -6.19 9.66
N LYS A 38 15.52 -6.02 10.92
CA LYS A 38 14.12 -5.91 11.37
C LYS A 38 13.83 -4.50 11.82
N ILE A 39 12.62 -4.04 11.56
CA ILE A 39 12.10 -2.78 12.07
C ILE A 39 10.88 -3.02 12.95
N SER A 40 10.78 -2.21 13.99
CA SER A 40 9.60 -2.08 14.83
C SER A 40 9.07 -0.66 14.69
N VAL A 41 7.81 -0.55 14.33
CA VAL A 41 7.11 0.73 14.14
C VAL A 41 5.93 0.76 15.10
N GLU A 42 5.95 1.70 16.03
CA GLU A 42 4.84 1.97 16.93
C GLU A 42 4.22 3.31 16.55
N PHE A 43 2.88 3.38 16.48
CA PHE A 43 2.18 4.64 16.27
C PHE A 43 0.96 4.76 17.17
N ARG A 44 0.56 6.00 17.42
CA ARG A 44 -0.66 6.36 18.13
C ARG A 44 -1.34 7.52 17.39
N LEU A 45 -2.64 7.42 17.26
CA LEU A 45 -3.51 8.48 16.75
C LEU A 45 -4.32 9.05 17.90
N TYR A 46 -4.37 10.36 18.00
CA TYR A 46 -5.11 11.08 19.02
C TYR A 46 -6.12 12.04 18.39
N ASP A 47 -7.27 12.18 19.02
CA ASP A 47 -8.14 13.34 18.85
C ASP A 47 -7.61 14.45 19.78
N VAL A 48 -7.24 15.57 19.20
CA VAL A 48 -6.62 16.68 19.94
C VAL A 48 -7.62 17.43 20.80
N PHE A 49 -8.86 17.59 20.31
CA PHE A 49 -9.89 18.32 21.04
C PHE A 49 -10.48 17.50 22.17
N GLN A 50 -10.72 16.22 21.94
CA GLN A 50 -11.19 15.29 22.98
C GLN A 50 -10.05 14.82 23.90
N GLN A 51 -8.78 15.11 23.56
CA GLN A 51 -7.60 14.70 24.30
C GLN A 51 -7.53 13.17 24.52
N LYS A 52 -8.00 12.42 23.54
CA LYS A 52 -8.17 10.98 23.61
C LYS A 52 -7.35 10.25 22.55
N GLN A 53 -6.73 9.15 22.96
CA GLN A 53 -6.13 8.22 22.00
C GLN A 53 -7.22 7.42 21.28
N LEU A 54 -7.28 7.50 19.95
CA LEU A 54 -8.22 6.77 19.12
C LEU A 54 -7.71 5.36 18.80
N VAL A 55 -6.42 5.24 18.45
CA VAL A 55 -5.78 3.96 18.17
C VAL A 55 -4.29 4.02 18.53
N GLY A 56 -3.74 2.88 18.91
CA GLY A 56 -2.30 2.65 19.08
C GLY A 56 -1.96 1.25 18.67
N ARG A 57 -0.95 1.09 17.82
CA ARG A 57 -0.49 -0.21 17.33
C ARG A 57 1.02 -0.24 17.20
N LYS A 58 1.56 -1.45 17.30
CA LYS A 58 2.97 -1.76 17.06
C LYS A 58 3.05 -2.84 15.99
N TYR A 59 3.94 -2.64 15.02
CA TYR A 59 4.23 -3.59 13.95
C TYR A 59 5.69 -3.96 13.98
N GLU A 60 5.98 -5.24 13.74
CA GLU A 60 7.34 -5.74 13.58
C GLU A 60 7.45 -6.48 12.26
N THR A 61 8.46 -6.13 11.48
CA THR A 61 8.66 -6.70 10.14
C THR A 61 10.12 -6.61 9.71
N ASN A 62 10.41 -7.19 8.55
CA ASN A 62 11.70 -6.99 7.88
C ASN A 62 11.81 -5.53 7.38
N GLU A 63 13.00 -4.97 7.44
CA GLU A 63 13.30 -3.61 6.99
C GLU A 63 12.81 -3.33 5.55
N LYS A 64 12.88 -4.31 4.65
CA LYS A 64 12.42 -4.18 3.26
C LYS A 64 10.91 -3.91 3.13
N ASN A 65 10.12 -4.24 4.15
CA ASN A 65 8.66 -4.09 4.14
C ASN A 65 8.17 -2.76 4.76
N TRP A 66 9.05 -1.80 4.99
CA TRP A 66 8.71 -0.53 5.64
C TRP A 66 7.56 0.21 4.93
N ARG A 67 7.53 0.17 3.60
CA ARG A 67 6.48 0.82 2.79
C ARG A 67 5.10 0.23 3.07
N ARG A 68 5.00 -1.09 3.08
CA ARG A 68 3.73 -1.76 3.40
C ARG A 68 3.23 -1.42 4.81
N ILE A 69 4.13 -1.35 5.79
CA ILE A 69 3.77 -0.91 7.15
C ILE A 69 3.25 0.52 7.13
N SER A 70 3.86 1.41 6.36
CA SER A 70 3.38 2.79 6.21
C SER A 70 1.96 2.84 5.63
N HIS A 71 1.67 2.04 4.60
CA HIS A 71 0.32 1.94 4.02
C HIS A 71 -0.70 1.40 5.02
N ILE A 72 -0.39 0.33 5.77
CA ILE A 72 -1.26 -0.24 6.81
C ILE A 72 -1.54 0.79 7.91
N ILE A 73 -0.54 1.57 8.32
CA ILE A 73 -0.72 2.67 9.28
C ILE A 73 -1.65 3.75 8.69
N SER A 74 -1.44 4.14 7.43
CA SER A 74 -2.28 5.12 6.75
C SER A 74 -3.74 4.65 6.67
N ASP A 75 -3.98 3.38 6.34
CA ASP A 75 -5.32 2.79 6.35
C ASP A 75 -5.95 2.82 7.75
N SER A 76 -5.17 2.51 8.78
CA SER A 76 -5.64 2.56 10.16
C SER A 76 -6.01 3.99 10.59
N VAL A 77 -5.18 4.97 10.24
CA VAL A 77 -5.43 6.39 10.51
C VAL A 77 -6.68 6.85 9.75
N PHE A 78 -6.76 6.59 8.46
CA PHE A 78 -7.89 6.96 7.61
C PHE A 78 -9.20 6.40 8.16
N LYS A 79 -9.24 5.10 8.46
CA LYS A 79 -10.42 4.43 9.02
C LYS A 79 -10.89 5.05 10.34
N ASN A 80 -9.96 5.41 11.23
CA ASN A 80 -10.31 5.98 12.53
C ASN A 80 -10.78 7.44 12.43
N ILE A 81 -10.39 8.16 11.38
CA ILE A 81 -10.82 9.55 11.15
C ILE A 81 -12.14 9.61 10.39
N THR A 82 -12.29 8.79 9.34
CA THR A 82 -13.43 8.88 8.41
C THR A 82 -14.53 7.85 8.68
N GLY A 83 -14.21 6.75 9.36
CA GLY A 83 -15.08 5.58 9.50
C GLY A 83 -15.06 4.64 8.29
N GLU A 84 -14.45 5.04 7.19
CA GLU A 84 -14.38 4.26 5.94
C GLU A 84 -13.14 3.38 5.88
N GLY A 85 -13.19 2.30 5.08
CA GLY A 85 -12.03 1.46 4.83
C GLY A 85 -10.93 2.22 4.09
N GLY A 86 -9.67 2.02 4.53
CA GLY A 86 -8.52 2.58 3.83
C GLY A 86 -8.23 1.86 2.50
N TYR A 87 -7.48 2.52 1.63
CA TYR A 87 -7.07 2.00 0.31
C TYR A 87 -5.57 2.13 0.05
N PHE A 88 -4.79 2.51 1.07
CA PHE A 88 -3.34 2.74 0.92
C PHE A 88 -2.55 1.44 0.75
N ASP A 89 -2.94 0.34 1.42
CA ASP A 89 -2.33 -0.99 1.22
C ASP A 89 -3.00 -1.74 0.07
N THR A 90 -3.13 -1.07 -1.08
CA THR A 90 -3.69 -1.64 -2.31
C THR A 90 -2.69 -1.63 -3.45
N ARG A 91 -2.94 -2.44 -4.47
CA ARG A 91 -2.12 -2.53 -5.68
C ARG A 91 -2.96 -2.30 -6.92
N ILE A 92 -2.31 -1.79 -7.95
CA ILE A 92 -2.90 -1.54 -9.27
C ILE A 92 -2.32 -2.57 -10.24
N VAL A 93 -3.19 -3.33 -10.90
CA VAL A 93 -2.82 -4.16 -12.05
C VAL A 93 -3.28 -3.48 -13.32
N TYR A 94 -2.43 -3.44 -14.33
CA TYR A 94 -2.73 -2.77 -15.59
C TYR A 94 -1.94 -3.35 -16.76
N VAL A 95 -2.33 -2.98 -17.98
CA VAL A 95 -1.58 -3.30 -19.18
C VAL A 95 -0.66 -2.14 -19.51
N ALA A 96 0.64 -2.35 -19.37
CA ALA A 96 1.65 -1.40 -19.79
C ALA A 96 1.94 -1.55 -21.28
N GLU A 97 1.86 -0.44 -22.02
CA GLU A 97 2.22 -0.38 -23.43
C GLU A 97 3.58 0.29 -23.60
N THR A 98 4.48 -0.36 -24.34
CA THR A 98 5.81 0.16 -24.67
C THR A 98 6.12 -0.04 -26.15
N GLY A 99 7.10 0.71 -26.68
CA GLY A 99 7.52 0.60 -28.07
C GLY A 99 6.84 1.61 -29.01
N PRO A 100 7.29 1.66 -30.29
CA PRO A 100 6.74 2.56 -31.30
C PRO A 100 5.28 2.22 -31.61
N LYS A 101 4.56 3.19 -32.19
CA LYS A 101 3.11 3.10 -32.45
C LYS A 101 2.72 1.87 -33.27
N GLU A 102 3.58 1.48 -34.22
CA GLU A 102 3.35 0.36 -35.13
C GLU A 102 3.71 -1.02 -34.52
N ARG A 103 4.44 -1.03 -33.40
CA ARG A 103 4.94 -2.25 -32.74
C ARG A 103 4.84 -2.14 -31.22
N LYS A 104 3.68 -1.79 -30.74
CA LYS A 104 3.43 -1.72 -29.30
C LYS A 104 3.48 -3.10 -28.66
N GLN A 105 4.33 -3.24 -27.66
CA GLN A 105 4.37 -4.40 -26.79
C GLN A 105 3.50 -4.14 -25.58
N LYS A 106 2.56 -5.04 -25.29
CA LYS A 106 1.66 -4.99 -24.13
C LYS A 106 2.07 -6.01 -23.11
N ARG A 107 2.29 -5.56 -21.88
CA ARG A 107 2.69 -6.43 -20.77
C ARG A 107 1.77 -6.21 -19.58
N LEU A 108 1.41 -7.29 -18.90
CA LEU A 108 0.75 -7.21 -17.61
C LEU A 108 1.75 -6.65 -16.60
N ALA A 109 1.35 -5.61 -15.86
CA ALA A 109 2.18 -4.96 -14.86
C ALA A 109 1.39 -4.76 -13.56
N ILE A 110 2.11 -4.71 -12.46
CA ILE A 110 1.58 -4.43 -11.13
C ILE A 110 2.45 -3.40 -10.42
N MET A 111 1.83 -2.57 -9.61
CA MET A 111 2.52 -1.61 -8.73
C MET A 111 1.66 -1.34 -7.49
N ASP A 112 2.26 -0.77 -6.45
CA ASP A 112 1.51 -0.22 -5.32
C ASP A 112 0.72 1.02 -5.78
N GLN A 113 -0.29 1.42 -5.02
CA GLN A 113 -1.14 2.56 -5.40
C GLN A 113 -0.35 3.89 -5.49
N ASP A 114 0.82 3.98 -4.84
CA ASP A 114 1.73 5.13 -4.87
C ASP A 114 2.83 5.01 -5.96
N GLN A 115 2.63 4.10 -6.93
CA GLN A 115 3.52 3.81 -8.07
C GLN A 115 4.85 3.10 -7.69
N ALA A 116 5.06 2.79 -6.43
CA ALA A 116 6.22 2.01 -6.03
C ALA A 116 6.08 0.52 -6.37
N ASN A 117 7.16 -0.23 -6.24
CA ASN A 117 7.23 -1.68 -6.46
C ASN A 117 6.70 -2.12 -7.84
N HIS A 118 6.82 -1.24 -8.84
CA HIS A 118 6.45 -1.57 -10.21
C HIS A 118 7.24 -2.77 -10.71
N ARG A 119 6.52 -3.75 -11.28
CA ARG A 119 7.11 -4.88 -11.98
C ARG A 119 6.20 -5.41 -13.09
N PHE A 120 6.81 -5.96 -14.12
CA PHE A 120 6.07 -6.70 -15.14
C PHE A 120 5.78 -8.13 -14.65
N LEU A 121 4.58 -8.62 -14.94
CA LEU A 121 4.14 -9.98 -14.64
C LEU A 121 4.24 -10.89 -15.87
N THR A 122 4.29 -10.30 -17.09
CA THR A 122 4.48 -11.00 -18.35
C THR A 122 5.60 -10.36 -19.14
N ASP A 123 6.23 -11.13 -20.03
CA ASP A 123 7.38 -10.70 -20.86
C ASP A 123 6.96 -9.85 -22.09
N GLY A 124 5.67 -9.88 -22.47
CA GLY A 124 5.14 -9.19 -23.65
C GLY A 124 5.24 -9.98 -24.95
N SER A 125 5.54 -11.28 -24.89
CA SER A 125 5.54 -12.17 -26.06
C SER A 125 4.15 -12.32 -26.66
N TYR A 126 3.11 -12.14 -25.83
CA TYR A 126 1.73 -12.25 -26.22
C TYR A 126 0.92 -11.03 -25.82
N LEU A 127 -0.10 -10.72 -26.63
CA LEU A 127 -1.05 -9.66 -26.30
C LEU A 127 -1.82 -10.03 -25.03
N VAL A 128 -1.80 -9.12 -24.05
CA VAL A 128 -2.56 -9.24 -22.79
C VAL A 128 -3.59 -8.12 -22.69
N LEU A 129 -4.77 -8.43 -22.19
CA LEU A 129 -5.90 -7.51 -22.11
C LEU A 129 -6.70 -7.71 -20.80
N THR A 130 -7.40 -6.68 -20.39
CA THR A 130 -8.46 -6.69 -19.36
C THR A 130 -8.09 -7.36 -18.04
N PRO A 131 -6.98 -6.98 -17.37
CA PRO A 131 -6.67 -7.57 -16.08
C PRO A 131 -7.71 -7.19 -15.03
N ARG A 132 -8.00 -8.14 -14.12
CA ARG A 132 -8.86 -7.94 -12.96
C ARG A 132 -8.28 -8.65 -11.75
N PHE A 133 -8.28 -7.98 -10.61
CA PHE A 133 -7.99 -8.63 -9.33
C PHE A 133 -9.13 -9.53 -8.89
N SER A 134 -8.78 -10.63 -8.25
CA SER A 134 -9.72 -11.36 -7.42
C SER A 134 -10.11 -10.52 -6.21
N PRO A 135 -11.38 -10.47 -5.81
CA PRO A 135 -11.82 -9.69 -4.65
C PRO A 135 -11.28 -10.21 -3.31
N ASN A 136 -10.88 -11.47 -3.24
CA ASN A 136 -10.55 -12.15 -1.98
C ASN A 136 -9.23 -12.93 -1.98
N SER A 137 -8.44 -12.82 -3.05
CA SER A 137 -7.16 -13.56 -3.15
C SER A 137 -6.11 -12.76 -3.91
N GLN A 138 -4.84 -13.18 -3.80
CA GLN A 138 -3.71 -12.57 -4.52
C GLN A 138 -3.61 -13.08 -5.97
N LYS A 139 -4.75 -13.21 -6.64
CA LYS A 139 -4.84 -13.68 -8.01
C LYS A 139 -5.36 -12.61 -8.94
N ILE A 140 -4.90 -12.66 -10.19
CA ILE A 140 -5.31 -11.75 -11.27
C ILE A 140 -5.84 -12.62 -12.41
N THR A 141 -7.01 -12.30 -12.94
CA THR A 141 -7.48 -12.84 -14.21
C THR A 141 -7.15 -11.86 -15.33
N PHE A 142 -6.78 -12.38 -16.49
CA PHE A 142 -6.56 -11.58 -17.69
C PHE A 142 -6.78 -12.43 -18.94
N MET A 143 -7.00 -11.77 -20.06
CA MET A 143 -7.10 -12.43 -21.36
C MET A 143 -5.76 -12.31 -22.09
N SER A 144 -5.32 -13.40 -22.76
CA SER A 144 -4.13 -13.39 -23.59
C SER A 144 -4.31 -14.19 -24.87
N TYR A 145 -3.62 -13.77 -25.92
CA TYR A 145 -3.59 -14.40 -27.24
C TYR A 145 -2.31 -15.24 -27.41
N VAL A 146 -2.20 -16.31 -26.64
CA VAL A 146 -1.04 -17.23 -26.72
C VAL A 146 -0.97 -17.95 -28.07
N LYS A 147 -2.14 -18.24 -28.67
CA LYS A 147 -2.24 -18.69 -30.05
C LYS A 147 -2.90 -17.60 -30.88
N ALA A 148 -2.35 -17.29 -32.06
CA ALA A 148 -2.96 -16.34 -32.98
C ALA A 148 -4.44 -16.69 -33.17
N ASN A 149 -5.33 -15.70 -33.04
CA ASN A 149 -6.77 -15.78 -33.18
C ASN A 149 -7.53 -16.64 -32.15
N SER A 150 -6.90 -17.10 -31.06
CA SER A 150 -7.59 -17.85 -30.01
C SER A 150 -7.30 -17.24 -28.62
N PRO A 151 -8.13 -16.28 -28.17
CA PRO A 151 -7.99 -15.72 -26.84
C PRO A 151 -8.30 -16.77 -25.77
N ARG A 152 -7.52 -16.75 -24.68
CA ARG A 152 -7.73 -17.58 -23.51
C ARG A 152 -7.75 -16.69 -22.27
N VAL A 153 -8.52 -17.11 -21.28
CA VAL A 153 -8.51 -16.51 -19.95
C VAL A 153 -7.49 -17.21 -19.08
N PHE A 154 -6.68 -16.44 -18.39
CA PHE A 154 -5.65 -16.93 -17.49
C PHE A 154 -5.92 -16.44 -16.07
N ILE A 155 -5.55 -17.25 -15.11
CA ILE A 155 -5.39 -16.84 -13.72
C ILE A 155 -3.90 -16.81 -13.41
N PHE A 156 -3.42 -15.69 -12.88
CA PHE A 156 -2.05 -15.49 -12.44
C PHE A 156 -2.02 -15.31 -10.92
N ASP A 157 -1.27 -16.14 -10.23
CA ASP A 157 -1.03 -16.02 -8.81
C ASP A 157 0.18 -15.11 -8.58
N ILE A 158 -0.04 -13.99 -7.86
CA ILE A 158 0.96 -12.94 -7.67
C ILE A 158 2.10 -13.39 -6.75
N GLU A 159 1.81 -14.29 -5.81
CA GLU A 159 2.78 -14.75 -4.80
C GLU A 159 3.69 -15.83 -5.36
N THR A 160 3.13 -16.79 -6.05
CA THR A 160 3.88 -17.94 -6.63
C THR A 160 4.40 -17.66 -8.03
N GLY A 161 3.80 -16.71 -8.76
CA GLY A 161 4.11 -16.46 -10.17
C GLY A 161 3.52 -17.51 -11.12
N GLN A 162 2.74 -18.45 -10.62
CA GLN A 162 2.12 -19.49 -11.43
C GLN A 162 0.96 -18.94 -12.27
N GLN A 163 0.79 -19.53 -13.44
CA GLN A 163 -0.24 -19.15 -14.40
C GLN A 163 -0.98 -20.41 -14.87
N GLU A 164 -2.29 -20.35 -14.88
CA GLU A 164 -3.18 -21.42 -15.35
C GLU A 164 -4.22 -20.87 -16.33
N ILE A 165 -4.68 -21.72 -17.23
CA ILE A 165 -5.77 -21.42 -18.17
C ILE A 165 -7.09 -21.85 -17.54
N VAL A 166 -8.11 -20.97 -17.66
CA VAL A 166 -9.48 -21.25 -17.22
C VAL A 166 -10.28 -21.89 -18.33
#